data_f258998e616cc07726630af176490e0f
#
_entry.id   f258998e616cc07726630af176490e0f
#
_cell.length_a   1.000
_cell.length_b   1.000
_cell.length_c   1.000
_cell.angle_alpha   90.00
_cell.angle_beta   90.00
_cell.angle_gamma   90.00
#
_symmetry.space_group_name_H-M   'P 1'
#
loop_
_entity.id
_entity.type
_entity.pdbx_description
1 polymer ?
#
loop_
_entity_poly.entity_id
_entity_poly.type
_entity_poly.pdbx_seq_one_letter_code
_entity_poly.pdbx_strand_id
1 'polypeptide(L)'
;MVPTYSYSPTCVEIQPGSTMDILFPVTQDKKKTVWISKTYPWADGWFAGGMTSNGEVTADVVYAGFGVTAPELGYDDYKDIDVKGKIVLVEGETPNISRNPDSLAMWYKHTLHQTKLNNAAAHGAAGLLYKWVPGPNAPYNPGFVYCHVTDTVVNDIFRGTGKTYKETIRQIYKTQKPASFHTGKRAHIKMNATYNPNATGKNILGMIKGSDPILCNEYVIISAHLDHLGMIPFLIEGANDNNSSSAAMLGVAEALAKSK
;
A
#
# COMPACT_ATOMS: atom_id res chain seq x y z
N MET A 1 34.81 -17.29 1.34
CA MET A 1 34.11 -16.27 2.17
C MET A 1 32.99 -15.74 1.33
N VAL A 2 31.76 -15.87 1.80
CA VAL A 2 30.57 -15.40 1.06
C VAL A 2 30.39 -13.91 1.38
N PRO A 3 30.50 -12.99 0.42
CA PRO A 3 30.26 -11.58 0.68
C PRO A 3 28.81 -11.37 1.03
N THR A 4 28.54 -10.70 2.15
CA THR A 4 27.21 -10.26 2.53
C THR A 4 27.02 -8.82 2.06
N TYR A 5 26.04 -8.58 1.23
CA TYR A 5 25.62 -7.23 0.90
C TYR A 5 24.46 -6.87 1.83
N SER A 6 24.63 -5.82 2.62
CA SER A 6 23.53 -5.27 3.41
C SER A 6 22.69 -4.34 2.53
N TYR A 7 21.46 -4.67 2.38
CA TYR A 7 20.41 -3.80 1.85
C TYR A 7 19.74 -3.12 3.05
N SER A 8 19.51 -1.83 2.99
CA SER A 8 18.92 -1.05 4.09
C SER A 8 17.43 -0.79 3.81
N PRO A 9 16.54 -1.76 4.02
CA PRO A 9 15.12 -1.49 3.93
C PRO A 9 14.73 -0.59 5.10
N THR A 10 14.01 0.47 4.81
CA THR A 10 13.37 1.28 5.85
C THR A 10 12.31 0.42 6.53
N CYS A 11 12.46 0.18 7.82
CA CYS A 11 11.55 -0.68 8.57
C CYS A 11 10.68 0.15 9.52
N VAL A 12 9.38 -0.06 9.45
CA VAL A 12 8.43 0.47 10.42
C VAL A 12 7.87 -0.68 11.24
N GLU A 13 7.93 -0.56 12.55
CA GLU A 13 7.35 -1.50 13.48
C GLU A 13 6.11 -0.88 14.12
N ILE A 14 4.96 -1.53 13.97
CA ILE A 14 3.70 -1.07 14.55
C ILE A 14 3.59 -1.57 15.98
N GLN A 15 3.39 -0.63 16.90
CA GLN A 15 3.29 -0.89 18.32
C GLN A 15 1.81 -0.96 18.77
N PRO A 16 1.49 -1.61 19.88
CA PRO A 16 0.16 -1.58 20.48
C PRO A 16 -0.33 -0.15 20.74
N GLY A 17 -1.65 0.05 20.67
CA GLY A 17 -2.29 1.36 20.89
C GLY A 17 -2.58 2.15 19.63
N SER A 18 -2.30 1.58 18.44
CA SER A 18 -2.80 2.12 17.18
C SER A 18 -4.30 1.89 17.06
N THR A 19 -5.04 2.88 16.55
CA THR A 19 -6.52 2.84 16.41
C THR A 19 -6.97 3.52 15.13
N MET A 20 -8.16 3.13 14.67
CA MET A 20 -8.82 3.79 13.55
C MET A 20 -10.34 3.85 13.80
N ASP A 21 -10.89 5.04 13.67
CA ASP A 21 -12.30 5.33 13.86
C ASP A 21 -12.86 6.10 12.67
N ILE A 22 -14.13 5.89 12.38
CA ILE A 22 -14.91 6.77 11.50
C ILE A 22 -15.94 7.52 12.34
N LEU A 23 -16.00 8.83 12.16
CA LEU A 23 -16.90 9.71 12.86
C LEU A 23 -18.06 10.10 11.92
N PHE A 24 -19.27 9.86 12.38
CA PHE A 24 -20.51 10.12 11.68
C PHE A 24 -21.17 11.39 12.22
N PRO A 25 -21.57 12.34 11.35
CA PRO A 25 -22.31 13.50 11.80
C PRO A 25 -23.75 13.13 12.14
N VAL A 26 -24.21 13.54 13.30
CA VAL A 26 -25.61 13.42 13.73
C VAL A 26 -26.13 14.81 14.08
N THR A 27 -27.23 15.22 13.49
CA THR A 27 -27.87 16.50 13.81
C THR A 27 -28.72 16.33 15.04
N GLN A 28 -28.33 16.99 16.13
CA GLN A 28 -29.08 17.10 17.36
C GLN A 28 -29.83 18.44 17.37
N ASP A 29 -31.13 18.43 17.73
CA ASP A 29 -31.97 19.63 17.91
C ASP A 29 -31.97 20.61 16.72
N LYS A 30 -31.92 20.11 15.49
CA LYS A 30 -31.96 20.86 14.22
C LYS A 30 -30.86 21.94 14.02
N LYS A 31 -29.90 22.08 14.96
CA LYS A 31 -28.89 23.16 14.91
C LYS A 31 -27.48 22.75 15.27
N LYS A 32 -27.28 21.60 15.92
CA LYS A 32 -25.94 21.19 16.38
C LYS A 32 -25.55 19.87 15.77
N THR A 33 -24.45 19.84 15.04
CA THR A 33 -23.83 18.58 14.57
C THR A 33 -22.99 18.00 15.69
N VAL A 34 -23.28 16.76 16.05
CA VAL A 34 -22.47 15.96 16.98
C VAL A 34 -21.83 14.84 16.18
N TRP A 35 -20.61 14.48 16.52
CA TRP A 35 -19.89 13.39 15.87
C TRP A 35 -19.94 12.15 16.72
N ILE A 36 -20.44 11.04 16.16
CA ILE A 36 -20.46 9.73 16.79
C ILE A 36 -19.34 8.90 16.19
N SER A 37 -18.42 8.46 17.03
CA SER A 37 -17.30 7.61 16.62
C SER A 37 -17.72 6.14 16.57
N LYS A 38 -17.27 5.44 15.52
CA LYS A 38 -17.29 4.00 15.41
C LYS A 38 -15.86 3.50 15.27
N THR A 39 -15.38 2.79 16.27
CA THR A 39 -14.08 2.11 16.26
C THR A 39 -14.17 0.80 15.49
N TYR A 40 -13.15 0.51 14.70
CA TYR A 40 -13.08 -0.73 13.94
C TYR A 40 -11.98 -1.64 14.50
N PRO A 41 -12.24 -2.96 14.58
CA PRO A 41 -11.23 -3.90 15.05
C PRO A 41 -10.09 -4.04 14.04
N TRP A 42 -8.90 -4.32 14.58
CA TRP A 42 -7.74 -4.70 13.78
C TRP A 42 -8.04 -5.96 12.95
N ALA A 43 -7.54 -6.02 11.74
CA ALA A 43 -7.73 -7.06 10.74
C ALA A 43 -9.12 -7.11 10.11
N ASP A 44 -10.22 -7.02 10.87
CA ASP A 44 -11.58 -7.09 10.33
C ASP A 44 -12.06 -5.75 9.74
N GLY A 45 -11.53 -4.64 10.23
CA GLY A 45 -11.87 -3.30 9.75
C GLY A 45 -10.72 -2.60 9.07
N TRP A 46 -9.54 -2.69 9.66
CA TRP A 46 -8.35 -1.99 9.19
C TRP A 46 -7.07 -2.66 9.68
N PHE A 47 -5.96 -2.26 9.08
CA PHE A 47 -4.61 -2.56 9.56
C PHE A 47 -3.65 -1.45 9.12
N ALA A 48 -2.56 -1.25 9.88
CA ALA A 48 -1.61 -0.18 9.62
C ALA A 48 -0.92 -0.36 8.27
N GLY A 49 -0.61 0.73 7.62
CA GLY A 49 0.26 0.73 6.46
C GLY A 49 1.70 0.39 6.84
N GLY A 50 2.38 -0.45 6.05
CA GLY A 50 3.70 -0.96 6.38
C GLY A 50 4.81 0.11 6.48
N MET A 51 4.56 1.31 5.96
CA MET A 51 5.47 2.46 6.02
C MET A 51 4.78 3.71 6.62
N THR A 52 3.74 3.51 7.44
CA THR A 52 3.05 4.60 8.10
C THR A 52 3.97 5.31 9.10
N SER A 53 3.81 6.62 9.23
CA SER A 53 4.49 7.38 10.28
C SER A 53 3.81 7.17 11.63
N ASN A 54 4.58 7.36 12.71
CA ASN A 54 4.00 7.59 14.03
C ASN A 54 3.23 8.91 14.02
N GLY A 55 2.04 8.92 14.60
CA GLY A 55 1.25 10.15 14.66
C GLY A 55 -0.24 9.91 14.84
N GLU A 56 -0.96 11.02 14.93
CA GLU A 56 -2.40 11.03 15.15
C GLU A 56 -3.04 12.15 14.34
N VAL A 57 -4.13 11.85 13.62
CA VAL A 57 -4.87 12.82 12.82
C VAL A 57 -6.37 12.58 12.93
N THR A 58 -7.11 13.68 13.05
CA THR A 58 -8.58 13.68 12.91
C THR A 58 -8.96 14.71 11.87
N ALA A 59 -9.54 14.28 10.74
CA ALA A 59 -9.88 15.17 9.65
C ALA A 59 -11.09 14.66 8.85
N ASP A 60 -11.65 15.55 8.02
CA ASP A 60 -12.71 15.20 7.08
C ASP A 60 -12.19 14.18 6.05
N VAL A 61 -13.05 13.24 5.68
CA VAL A 61 -12.72 12.20 4.70
C VAL A 61 -13.19 12.62 3.31
N VAL A 62 -12.26 12.57 2.36
CA VAL A 62 -12.53 12.77 0.92
C VAL A 62 -12.29 11.45 0.20
N TYR A 63 -13.25 11.00 -0.59
CA TYR A 63 -13.01 9.93 -1.53
C TYR A 63 -12.33 10.50 -2.78
N ALA A 64 -11.15 9.98 -3.11
CA ALA A 64 -10.32 10.44 -4.22
C ALA A 64 -10.02 9.28 -5.20
N GLY A 65 -11.07 8.54 -5.57
CA GLY A 65 -10.98 7.49 -6.59
C GLY A 65 -9.82 6.53 -6.39
N PHE A 66 -8.93 6.45 -7.37
CA PHE A 66 -7.72 5.63 -7.34
C PHE A 66 -6.49 6.37 -6.79
N GLY A 67 -6.62 7.63 -6.38
CA GLY A 67 -5.49 8.44 -5.93
C GLY A 67 -4.46 8.73 -7.03
N VAL A 68 -4.92 8.84 -8.26
CA VAL A 68 -4.07 9.01 -9.45
C VAL A 68 -4.02 10.48 -9.86
N THR A 69 -2.81 10.97 -10.11
CA THR A 69 -2.52 12.21 -10.84
C THR A 69 -1.74 11.84 -12.09
N ALA A 70 -2.40 11.82 -13.23
CA ALA A 70 -1.86 11.43 -14.54
C ALA A 70 -2.37 12.40 -15.64
N PRO A 71 -1.98 13.68 -15.60
CA PRO A 71 -2.46 14.66 -16.56
C PRO A 71 -2.06 14.30 -18.00
N GLU A 72 -0.95 13.60 -18.20
CA GLU A 72 -0.51 13.08 -19.49
C GLU A 72 -1.45 12.01 -20.06
N LEU A 73 -2.25 11.36 -19.22
CA LEU A 73 -3.28 10.40 -19.61
C LEU A 73 -4.69 11.00 -19.55
N GLY A 74 -4.80 12.31 -19.30
CA GLY A 74 -6.09 13.01 -19.15
C GLY A 74 -6.87 12.64 -17.89
N TYR A 75 -6.22 12.09 -16.86
CA TYR A 75 -6.87 11.63 -15.65
C TYR A 75 -6.23 12.21 -14.39
N ASP A 76 -7.03 12.76 -13.49
CA ASP A 76 -6.55 13.29 -12.21
C ASP A 76 -7.69 13.28 -11.17
N ASP A 77 -7.57 12.41 -10.17
CA ASP A 77 -8.55 12.28 -9.08
C ASP A 77 -8.57 13.51 -8.15
N TYR A 78 -7.53 14.34 -8.17
CA TYR A 78 -7.38 15.49 -7.28
C TYR A 78 -7.73 16.84 -7.95
N LYS A 79 -7.96 16.86 -9.28
CA LYS A 79 -8.09 18.08 -10.06
C LYS A 79 -9.16 19.05 -9.54
N ASP A 80 -10.33 18.51 -9.18
CA ASP A 80 -11.51 19.32 -8.86
C ASP A 80 -11.94 19.18 -7.38
N ILE A 81 -11.02 18.73 -6.52
CA ILE A 81 -11.30 18.53 -5.10
C ILE A 81 -10.13 18.95 -4.21
N ASP A 82 -10.42 19.74 -3.19
CA ASP A 82 -9.43 20.12 -2.19
C ASP A 82 -9.31 19.02 -1.13
N VAL A 83 -8.10 18.49 -0.96
CA VAL A 83 -7.75 17.47 0.04
C VAL A 83 -6.76 17.96 1.09
N LYS A 84 -6.37 19.23 1.03
CA LYS A 84 -5.39 19.80 1.96
C LYS A 84 -5.90 19.69 3.41
N GLY A 85 -5.08 19.09 4.27
CA GLY A 85 -5.41 18.84 5.66
C GLY A 85 -6.52 17.81 5.90
N LYS A 86 -6.95 17.07 4.87
CA LYS A 86 -8.00 16.05 4.96
C LYS A 86 -7.40 14.64 4.89
N ILE A 87 -8.17 13.66 5.26
CA ILE A 87 -7.84 12.25 5.06
C ILE A 87 -8.46 11.81 3.74
N VAL A 88 -7.67 11.24 2.85
CA VAL A 88 -8.18 10.73 1.57
C VAL A 88 -8.43 9.24 1.64
N LEU A 89 -9.56 8.81 1.09
CA LEU A 89 -9.86 7.40 0.84
C LEU A 89 -9.59 7.11 -0.63
N VAL A 90 -8.67 6.19 -0.90
CA VAL A 90 -8.30 5.80 -2.27
C VAL A 90 -8.38 4.29 -2.48
N GLU A 91 -8.59 3.91 -3.74
CA GLU A 91 -8.59 2.54 -4.21
C GLU A 91 -7.17 2.09 -4.63
N GLY A 92 -6.92 0.79 -4.63
CA GLY A 92 -5.74 0.19 -5.23
C GLY A 92 -5.63 0.50 -6.72
N GLU A 93 -5.26 -0.38 -7.54
CA GLU A 93 -5.28 -0.35 -9.01
C GLU A 93 -5.31 1.05 -9.71
N THR A 94 -5.81 1.11 -10.92
CA THR A 94 -6.04 2.34 -11.71
C THR A 94 -7.39 2.22 -12.43
N PRO A 95 -7.93 3.32 -12.98
CA PRO A 95 -9.16 3.27 -13.78
C PRO A 95 -8.98 2.52 -15.10
N ASN A 96 -7.75 2.18 -15.48
CA ASN A 96 -7.46 1.49 -16.74
C ASN A 96 -8.01 0.06 -16.75
N ILE A 97 -8.91 -0.23 -17.67
CA ILE A 97 -9.46 -1.57 -17.90
C ILE A 97 -8.89 -2.24 -19.16
N SER A 98 -8.04 -1.54 -19.89
CA SER A 98 -7.41 -2.07 -21.09
C SER A 98 -6.42 -3.18 -20.73
N ARG A 99 -6.41 -4.23 -21.56
CA ARG A 99 -5.41 -5.30 -21.50
C ARG A 99 -4.34 -5.14 -22.59
N ASN A 100 -4.39 -4.04 -23.33
CA ASN A 100 -3.36 -3.72 -24.32
C ASN A 100 -2.03 -3.44 -23.60
N PRO A 101 -0.91 -4.07 -24.03
CA PRO A 101 0.40 -3.90 -23.38
C PRO A 101 0.87 -2.44 -23.31
N ASP A 102 0.65 -1.64 -24.34
CA ASP A 102 1.05 -0.23 -24.34
C ASP A 102 0.25 0.57 -23.32
N SER A 103 -1.06 0.34 -23.25
CA SER A 103 -1.91 0.95 -22.23
C SER A 103 -1.49 0.55 -20.83
N LEU A 104 -1.20 -0.72 -20.60
CA LEU A 104 -0.71 -1.20 -19.30
C LEU A 104 0.62 -0.54 -18.94
N ALA A 105 1.55 -0.43 -19.88
CA ALA A 105 2.84 0.24 -19.66
C ALA A 105 2.66 1.72 -19.28
N MET A 106 1.76 2.45 -19.95
CA MET A 106 1.47 3.86 -19.64
C MET A 106 0.91 4.04 -18.22
N TRP A 107 0.07 3.12 -17.77
CA TRP A 107 -0.56 3.20 -16.45
C TRP A 107 0.28 2.58 -15.33
N TYR A 108 1.32 1.82 -15.65
CA TYR A 108 2.08 1.02 -14.67
C TYR A 108 2.57 1.82 -13.47
N LYS A 109 3.18 3.01 -13.69
CA LYS A 109 3.67 3.86 -12.59
C LYS A 109 2.57 4.33 -11.65
N HIS A 110 1.33 4.40 -12.14
CA HIS A 110 0.17 4.83 -11.35
C HIS A 110 -0.50 3.69 -10.57
N THR A 111 -0.14 2.42 -10.83
CA THR A 111 -0.57 1.28 -10.02
C THR A 111 0.25 1.15 -8.74
N LEU A 112 1.44 1.74 -8.70
CA LEU A 112 2.37 1.59 -7.60
C LEU A 112 1.85 2.26 -6.32
N HIS A 113 1.92 1.55 -5.19
CA HIS A 113 1.48 2.06 -3.88
C HIS A 113 2.17 3.36 -3.49
N GLN A 114 3.50 3.43 -3.68
CA GLN A 114 4.27 4.64 -3.40
C GLN A 114 3.79 5.86 -4.19
N THR A 115 3.36 5.67 -5.43
CA THR A 115 2.85 6.78 -6.25
C THR A 115 1.56 7.34 -5.67
N LYS A 116 0.64 6.49 -5.21
CA LYS A 116 -0.62 6.93 -4.59
C LYS A 116 -0.41 7.66 -3.27
N LEU A 117 0.49 7.16 -2.41
CA LEU A 117 0.84 7.82 -1.17
C LEU A 117 1.51 9.18 -1.42
N ASN A 118 2.45 9.21 -2.37
CA ASN A 118 3.14 10.45 -2.75
C ASN A 118 2.16 11.47 -3.34
N ASN A 119 1.21 11.06 -4.18
CA ASN A 119 0.18 11.94 -4.72
C ASN A 119 -0.66 12.56 -3.60
N ALA A 120 -1.16 11.74 -2.66
CA ALA A 120 -1.93 12.23 -1.53
C ALA A 120 -1.14 13.25 -0.70
N ALA A 121 0.11 12.94 -0.36
CA ALA A 121 0.99 13.83 0.40
C ALA A 121 1.31 15.13 -0.38
N ALA A 122 1.58 15.04 -1.70
CA ALA A 122 1.84 16.20 -2.56
C ALA A 122 0.64 17.15 -2.67
N HIS A 123 -0.57 16.61 -2.65
CA HIS A 123 -1.81 17.41 -2.58
C HIS A 123 -2.15 17.90 -1.17
N GLY A 124 -1.26 17.66 -0.19
CA GLY A 124 -1.38 18.16 1.17
C GLY A 124 -2.39 17.42 2.04
N ALA A 125 -2.75 16.19 1.70
CA ALA A 125 -3.56 15.35 2.58
C ALA A 125 -2.84 15.10 3.91
N ALA A 126 -3.61 15.05 5.01
CA ALA A 126 -3.08 14.81 6.36
C ALA A 126 -2.92 13.31 6.67
N GLY A 127 -3.55 12.45 5.89
CA GLY A 127 -3.47 11.00 6.03
C GLY A 127 -4.24 10.28 4.93
N LEU A 128 -4.15 8.95 4.93
CA LEU A 128 -4.74 8.14 3.87
C LEU A 128 -5.39 6.87 4.42
N LEU A 129 -6.60 6.59 3.95
CA LEU A 129 -7.31 5.32 4.05
C LEU A 129 -7.16 4.61 2.69
N TYR A 130 -6.52 3.45 2.70
CA TYR A 130 -6.17 2.75 1.47
C TYR A 130 -6.97 1.45 1.33
N LYS A 131 -7.84 1.42 0.35
CA LYS A 131 -8.65 0.24 0.02
C LYS A 131 -7.86 -0.71 -0.86
N TRP A 132 -6.94 -1.45 -0.25
CA TRP A 132 -6.09 -2.42 -0.93
C TRP A 132 -5.50 -3.43 0.05
N VAL A 133 -5.03 -4.55 -0.46
CA VAL A 133 -4.18 -5.47 0.30
C VAL A 133 -2.81 -4.86 0.58
N PRO A 134 -2.13 -5.25 1.66
CA PRO A 134 -0.82 -4.72 2.00
C PRO A 134 0.19 -4.98 0.89
N GLY A 135 0.98 -3.95 0.60
CA GLY A 135 2.13 -4.04 -0.28
C GLY A 135 3.34 -3.38 0.38
N PRO A 136 4.53 -3.98 0.30
CA PRO A 136 5.72 -3.51 1.03
C PRO A 136 6.33 -2.23 0.45
N ASN A 137 5.99 -1.86 -0.78
CA ASN A 137 6.70 -0.83 -1.54
C ASN A 137 6.06 0.55 -1.38
N ALA A 138 6.06 1.10 -0.18
CA ALA A 138 5.64 2.48 0.07
C ALA A 138 6.80 3.29 0.65
N PRO A 139 6.94 4.59 0.32
CA PRO A 139 7.93 5.44 0.94
C PRO A 139 7.53 5.76 2.38
N TYR A 140 8.52 5.92 3.26
CA TYR A 140 8.29 6.51 4.56
C TYR A 140 8.19 8.04 4.42
N ASN A 141 7.03 8.58 4.72
CA ASN A 141 6.79 10.03 4.73
C ASN A 141 6.62 10.49 6.17
N PRO A 142 7.58 11.21 6.77
CA PRO A 142 7.48 11.69 8.15
C PRO A 142 6.19 12.49 8.39
N GLY A 143 5.44 12.14 9.44
CA GLY A 143 4.18 12.79 9.78
C GLY A 143 2.97 12.38 8.95
N PHE A 144 3.12 11.54 7.92
CA PHE A 144 2.02 11.05 7.11
C PHE A 144 1.54 9.68 7.60
N VAL A 145 0.36 9.66 8.22
CA VAL A 145 -0.24 8.43 8.72
C VAL A 145 -1.16 7.81 7.67
N TYR A 146 -1.09 6.49 7.51
CA TYR A 146 -2.03 5.78 6.65
C TYR A 146 -2.32 4.38 7.14
N CYS A 147 -3.48 3.88 6.78
CA CYS A 147 -3.88 2.51 7.04
C CYS A 147 -4.69 1.93 5.88
N HIS A 148 -4.69 0.62 5.81
CA HIS A 148 -5.55 -0.13 4.92
C HIS A 148 -6.92 -0.30 5.56
N VAL A 149 -7.97 -0.26 4.74
CA VAL A 149 -9.36 -0.40 5.20
C VAL A 149 -10.11 -1.45 4.40
N THR A 150 -11.01 -2.15 5.08
CA THR A 150 -11.86 -3.18 4.48
C THR A 150 -13.11 -2.59 3.84
N ASP A 151 -13.85 -3.43 3.10
CA ASP A 151 -15.14 -3.06 2.52
C ASP A 151 -16.15 -2.56 3.55
N THR A 152 -16.10 -3.07 4.77
CA THR A 152 -16.96 -2.62 5.87
C THR A 152 -16.76 -1.14 6.17
N VAL A 153 -15.52 -0.70 6.30
CA VAL A 153 -15.18 0.70 6.56
C VAL A 153 -15.56 1.58 5.37
N VAL A 154 -15.21 1.14 4.15
CA VAL A 154 -15.52 1.89 2.93
C VAL A 154 -17.03 2.08 2.77
N ASN A 155 -17.82 1.02 2.96
CA ASN A 155 -19.29 1.11 2.86
C ASN A 155 -19.87 2.03 3.94
N ASP A 156 -19.32 2.03 5.15
CA ASP A 156 -19.73 2.95 6.20
C ASP A 156 -19.40 4.41 5.87
N ILE A 157 -18.26 4.68 5.25
CA ILE A 157 -17.89 6.03 4.78
C ILE A 157 -18.88 6.50 3.68
N PHE A 158 -19.29 5.61 2.78
CA PHE A 158 -20.25 5.93 1.71
C PHE A 158 -21.69 6.06 2.21
N ARG A 159 -22.04 5.49 3.36
CA ARG A 159 -23.42 5.54 3.89
C ARG A 159 -23.90 6.98 4.08
N GLY A 160 -25.08 7.29 3.51
CA GLY A 160 -25.71 8.60 3.59
C GLY A 160 -25.12 9.66 2.65
N THR A 161 -24.21 9.30 1.74
CA THR A 161 -23.67 10.23 0.73
C THR A 161 -24.54 10.30 -0.53
N GLY A 162 -25.57 9.48 -0.64
CA GLY A 162 -26.35 9.31 -1.88
C GLY A 162 -25.62 8.49 -2.96
N LYS A 163 -24.46 7.93 -2.66
CA LYS A 163 -23.66 7.09 -3.55
C LYS A 163 -23.35 5.75 -2.87
N THR A 164 -23.09 4.72 -3.68
CA THR A 164 -22.51 3.47 -3.19
C THR A 164 -21.10 3.32 -3.75
N TYR A 165 -20.23 2.69 -2.97
CA TYR A 165 -18.86 2.42 -3.40
C TYR A 165 -18.85 1.65 -4.73
N LYS A 166 -19.61 0.56 -4.81
CA LYS A 166 -19.68 -0.31 -6.00
C LYS A 166 -20.12 0.42 -7.28
N GLU A 167 -21.10 1.29 -7.18
CA GLU A 167 -21.59 2.07 -8.33
C GLU A 167 -20.59 3.15 -8.72
N THR A 168 -19.93 3.79 -7.75
CA THR A 168 -18.92 4.80 -8.00
C THR A 168 -17.72 4.21 -8.76
N ILE A 169 -17.21 3.07 -8.32
CA ILE A 169 -16.12 2.36 -9.02
C ILE A 169 -16.55 1.95 -10.43
N ARG A 170 -17.76 1.40 -10.60
CA ARG A 170 -18.29 1.05 -11.93
C ARG A 170 -18.38 2.26 -12.85
N GLN A 171 -18.83 3.41 -12.31
CA GLN A 171 -18.90 4.65 -13.05
C GLN A 171 -17.52 5.09 -13.53
N ILE A 172 -16.50 5.07 -12.66
CA ILE A 172 -15.12 5.43 -13.02
C ILE A 172 -14.62 4.52 -14.16
N TYR A 173 -14.76 3.21 -14.03
CA TYR A 173 -14.37 2.26 -15.07
C TYR A 173 -15.11 2.49 -16.40
N LYS A 174 -16.41 2.77 -16.34
CA LYS A 174 -17.22 3.00 -17.54
C LYS A 174 -16.89 4.31 -18.25
N THR A 175 -16.65 5.37 -17.49
CA THR A 175 -16.49 6.73 -18.03
C THR A 175 -15.03 7.12 -18.22
N GLN A 176 -14.09 6.40 -17.57
CA GLN A 176 -12.67 6.75 -17.48
C GLN A 176 -12.47 8.18 -16.95
N LYS A 177 -13.37 8.64 -16.06
CA LYS A 177 -13.35 9.96 -15.45
C LYS A 177 -13.30 9.86 -13.93
N PRO A 178 -12.61 10.78 -13.25
CA PRO A 178 -12.62 10.90 -11.79
C PRO A 178 -14.06 11.04 -11.23
N ALA A 179 -14.25 10.53 -10.02
CA ALA A 179 -15.50 10.65 -9.30
C ALA A 179 -15.28 11.02 -7.82
N SER A 180 -14.32 11.88 -7.56
CA SER A 180 -13.94 12.32 -6.22
C SER A 180 -15.02 13.19 -5.58
N PHE A 181 -15.20 13.05 -4.25
CA PHE A 181 -16.21 13.84 -3.53
C PHE A 181 -15.94 13.88 -2.01
N HIS A 182 -16.50 14.88 -1.34
CA HIS A 182 -16.52 14.99 0.12
C HIS A 182 -17.55 14.01 0.70
N THR A 183 -17.13 13.12 1.59
CA THR A 183 -17.99 12.07 2.14
C THR A 183 -18.92 12.57 3.26
N GLY A 184 -18.65 13.74 3.82
CA GLY A 184 -19.32 14.25 5.02
C GLY A 184 -19.02 13.43 6.28
N LYS A 185 -18.01 12.60 6.26
CA LYS A 185 -17.49 11.83 7.40
C LYS A 185 -16.15 12.41 7.83
N ARG A 186 -15.74 12.08 9.06
CA ARG A 186 -14.37 12.26 9.54
C ARG A 186 -13.74 10.90 9.82
N ALA A 187 -12.45 10.84 9.78
CA ALA A 187 -11.70 9.72 10.33
C ALA A 187 -10.74 10.20 11.42
N HIS A 188 -10.54 9.36 12.41
CA HIS A 188 -9.49 9.48 13.40
C HIS A 188 -8.54 8.30 13.21
N ILE A 189 -7.28 8.59 12.93
CA ILE A 189 -6.23 7.60 12.75
C ILE A 189 -5.14 7.90 13.76
N LYS A 190 -4.84 6.94 14.62
CA LYS A 190 -3.71 6.99 15.54
C LYS A 190 -2.79 5.83 15.24
N MET A 191 -1.56 6.15 14.90
CA MET A 191 -0.50 5.17 14.65
C MET A 191 0.56 5.31 15.73
N ASN A 192 0.78 4.23 16.46
CA ASN A 192 1.93 4.07 17.34
C ASN A 192 2.95 3.21 16.58
N ALA A 193 3.97 3.86 16.03
CA ALA A 193 4.92 3.21 15.14
C ALA A 193 6.35 3.67 15.42
N THR A 194 7.30 2.76 15.31
CA THR A 194 8.73 3.06 15.41
C THR A 194 9.37 2.91 14.04
N TYR A 195 10.04 3.96 13.57
CA TYR A 195 10.77 3.94 12.31
C TYR A 195 12.27 3.76 12.57
N ASN A 196 12.85 2.73 11.97
CA ASN A 196 14.30 2.49 12.02
C ASN A 196 14.94 2.69 10.63
N PRO A 197 15.56 3.85 10.38
CA PRO A 197 16.23 4.14 9.11
C PRO A 197 17.48 3.28 8.88
N ASN A 198 17.98 2.62 9.91
CA ASN A 198 19.17 1.77 9.86
C ASN A 198 18.83 0.27 9.83
N ALA A 199 17.56 -0.07 9.59
CA ALA A 199 17.17 -1.46 9.42
C ALA A 199 17.91 -2.07 8.21
N THR A 200 18.44 -3.28 8.38
CA THR A 200 19.23 -3.96 7.35
C THR A 200 18.63 -5.31 7.00
N GLY A 201 18.54 -5.58 5.70
CA GLY A 201 18.34 -6.92 5.17
C GLY A 201 19.68 -7.56 4.78
N LYS A 202 19.66 -8.86 4.52
CA LYS A 202 20.86 -9.61 4.09
C LYS A 202 20.55 -10.43 2.85
N ASN A 203 21.41 -10.31 1.85
CA ASN A 203 21.45 -11.25 0.73
C ASN A 203 22.61 -12.22 0.95
N ILE A 204 22.35 -13.50 0.78
CA ILE A 204 23.35 -14.56 0.88
C ILE A 204 23.76 -14.92 -0.55
N LEU A 205 25.05 -14.81 -0.85
CA LEU A 205 25.61 -15.15 -2.15
C LEU A 205 26.50 -16.37 -2.02
N GLY A 206 26.27 -17.36 -2.87
CA GLY A 206 27.15 -18.50 -3.06
C GLY A 206 27.64 -18.55 -4.51
N MET A 207 28.85 -19.04 -4.75
CA MET A 207 29.41 -19.17 -6.08
C MET A 207 30.05 -20.54 -6.25
N ILE A 208 29.73 -21.18 -7.36
CA ILE A 208 30.44 -22.38 -7.85
C ILE A 208 31.20 -21.95 -9.10
N LYS A 209 32.52 -21.94 -9.01
CA LYS A 209 33.36 -21.51 -10.12
C LYS A 209 33.31 -22.53 -11.25
N GLY A 210 33.12 -22.08 -12.49
CA GLY A 210 33.23 -22.90 -13.68
C GLY A 210 34.65 -23.41 -13.91
N SER A 211 34.76 -24.57 -14.56
CA SER A 211 36.02 -25.21 -14.89
C SER A 211 36.54 -24.91 -16.32
N ASP A 212 35.67 -24.42 -17.19
CA ASP A 212 36.05 -24.03 -18.55
C ASP A 212 36.95 -22.78 -18.54
N PRO A 213 38.11 -22.79 -19.21
CA PRO A 213 39.08 -21.69 -19.18
C PRO A 213 38.57 -20.41 -19.89
N ILE A 214 37.61 -20.52 -20.77
CA ILE A 214 37.01 -19.40 -21.52
C ILE A 214 35.78 -18.88 -20.81
N LEU A 215 34.84 -19.77 -20.47
CA LEU A 215 33.54 -19.43 -19.94
C LEU A 215 33.53 -19.20 -18.41
N CYS A 216 34.62 -19.48 -17.71
CA CYS A 216 34.72 -19.33 -16.25
C CYS A 216 34.51 -17.88 -15.74
N ASN A 217 34.53 -16.90 -16.63
CA ASN A 217 34.21 -15.48 -16.34
C ASN A 217 32.77 -15.10 -16.67
N GLU A 218 31.99 -16.00 -17.22
CA GLU A 218 30.56 -15.81 -17.43
C GLU A 218 29.80 -16.34 -16.21
N TYR A 219 28.65 -15.69 -15.89
CA TYR A 219 27.85 -16.02 -14.71
C TYR A 219 26.46 -16.42 -15.11
N VAL A 220 26.02 -17.58 -14.61
CA VAL A 220 24.60 -17.93 -14.53
C VAL A 220 24.13 -17.61 -13.13
N ILE A 221 23.15 -16.70 -13.00
CA ILE A 221 22.63 -16.26 -11.71
C ILE A 221 21.30 -16.94 -11.47
N ILE A 222 21.18 -17.66 -10.35
CA ILE A 222 19.93 -18.20 -9.85
C ILE A 222 19.62 -17.46 -8.56
N SER A 223 18.43 -16.87 -8.45
CA SER A 223 18.02 -16.11 -7.28
C SER A 223 16.66 -16.56 -6.76
N ALA A 224 16.50 -16.49 -5.45
CA ALA A 224 15.23 -16.68 -4.76
C ALA A 224 15.23 -15.84 -3.49
N HIS A 225 14.06 -15.54 -2.92
CA HIS A 225 13.99 -14.91 -1.62
C HIS A 225 13.33 -15.85 -0.60
N LEU A 226 13.75 -15.73 0.66
CA LEU A 226 13.27 -16.56 1.77
C LEU A 226 12.22 -15.84 2.61
N ASP A 227 12.20 -14.52 2.56
CA ASP A 227 11.24 -13.68 3.25
C ASP A 227 9.92 -13.57 2.47
N HIS A 228 8.86 -13.21 3.19
CA HIS A 228 7.56 -12.87 2.61
C HIS A 228 6.90 -11.76 3.45
N LEU A 229 5.60 -11.50 3.27
CA LEU A 229 4.91 -10.39 3.92
C LEU A 229 4.78 -10.53 5.45
N GLY A 230 4.89 -11.74 5.99
CA GLY A 230 4.83 -12.00 7.43
C GLY A 230 3.43 -11.78 8.01
N MET A 231 3.32 -11.07 9.12
CA MET A 231 2.07 -10.88 9.87
C MET A 231 1.43 -9.52 9.54
N ILE A 232 0.66 -9.43 8.42
CA ILE A 232 -0.01 -8.19 7.99
C ILE A 232 -1.35 -8.48 7.31
N PRO A 233 -2.50 -8.30 7.97
CA PRO A 233 -2.77 -8.39 9.41
C PRO A 233 -2.83 -9.82 9.90
N PHE A 234 -2.84 -10.79 8.98
CA PHE A 234 -2.75 -12.23 9.21
C PHE A 234 -1.37 -12.71 8.84
N LEU A 235 -1.00 -13.89 9.29
CA LEU A 235 0.20 -14.55 8.79
C LEU A 235 0.03 -14.86 7.29
N ILE A 236 0.85 -14.24 6.47
CA ILE A 236 0.96 -14.51 5.04
C ILE A 236 2.22 -15.33 4.84
N GLU A 237 2.01 -16.63 4.77
CA GLU A 237 3.09 -17.62 4.65
C GLU A 237 3.73 -17.56 3.27
N GLY A 238 5.05 -17.52 3.21
CA GLY A 238 5.80 -17.51 1.97
C GLY A 238 6.12 -18.89 1.40
N ALA A 239 5.28 -19.91 1.63
CA ALA A 239 5.60 -21.29 1.23
C ALA A 239 5.83 -21.45 -0.28
N ASN A 240 4.96 -20.88 -1.10
CA ASN A 240 5.11 -20.90 -2.55
C ASN A 240 5.84 -19.66 -3.09
N ASP A 241 5.57 -18.50 -2.53
CA ASP A 241 6.20 -17.22 -2.86
C ASP A 241 7.06 -16.74 -1.65
N ASN A 242 8.37 -17.07 -1.54
CA ASN A 242 9.14 -17.75 -2.58
C ASN A 242 10.01 -18.88 -2.00
N ASN A 243 9.60 -19.53 -0.90
CA ASN A 243 10.36 -20.61 -0.27
C ASN A 243 10.49 -21.86 -1.17
N SER A 244 9.51 -22.10 -2.04
CA SER A 244 9.61 -23.17 -3.03
C SER A 244 10.80 -22.97 -3.97
N SER A 245 11.04 -21.76 -4.46
CA SER A 245 12.20 -21.43 -5.28
C SER A 245 13.50 -21.46 -4.47
N SER A 246 13.46 -21.07 -3.20
CA SER A 246 14.63 -21.17 -2.30
C SER A 246 15.04 -22.63 -2.10
N ALA A 247 14.10 -23.53 -1.90
CA ALA A 247 14.36 -24.97 -1.80
C ALA A 247 14.92 -25.55 -3.11
N ALA A 248 14.33 -25.18 -4.26
CA ALA A 248 14.82 -25.60 -5.57
C ALA A 248 16.26 -25.09 -5.82
N MET A 249 16.56 -23.84 -5.48
CA MET A 249 17.89 -23.25 -5.62
C MET A 249 18.92 -24.02 -4.79
N LEU A 250 18.61 -24.40 -3.54
CA LEU A 250 19.49 -25.20 -2.69
C LEU A 250 19.74 -26.58 -3.32
N GLY A 251 18.72 -27.22 -3.87
CA GLY A 251 18.87 -28.51 -4.57
C GLY A 251 19.77 -28.40 -5.81
N VAL A 252 19.63 -27.35 -6.60
CA VAL A 252 20.51 -27.07 -7.75
C VAL A 252 21.95 -26.83 -7.29
N ALA A 253 22.15 -26.04 -6.24
CA ALA A 253 23.48 -25.76 -5.69
C ALA A 253 24.17 -27.05 -5.20
N GLU A 254 23.45 -27.93 -4.51
CA GLU A 254 23.95 -29.21 -4.06
C GLU A 254 24.33 -30.14 -5.24
N ALA A 255 23.47 -30.23 -6.26
CA ALA A 255 23.72 -31.04 -7.44
C ALA A 255 24.96 -30.57 -8.20
N LEU A 256 25.10 -29.27 -8.43
CA LEU A 256 26.26 -28.68 -9.10
C LEU A 256 27.56 -28.83 -8.28
N ALA A 257 27.48 -28.74 -6.97
CA ALA A 257 28.66 -28.95 -6.10
C ALA A 257 29.16 -30.39 -6.14
N LYS A 258 28.28 -31.37 -6.35
CA LYS A 258 28.62 -32.80 -6.45
C LYS A 258 29.07 -33.26 -7.85
N SER A 259 28.78 -32.44 -8.87
CA SER A 259 29.11 -32.76 -10.26
C SER A 259 30.53 -32.36 -10.68
N LYS A 260 31.32 -31.84 -9.78
CA LYS A 260 32.74 -31.46 -9.99
C LYS A 260 33.70 -32.62 -9.84
#